data_5950bec98c359a2acf408598e0f498f6
#
_entry.id   5950bec98c359a2acf408598e0f498f6
#
_cell.length_a   1.000
_cell.length_b   1.000
_cell.length_c   1.000
_cell.angle_alpha   90.00
_cell.angle_beta   90.00
_cell.angle_gamma   90.00
#
_symmetry.space_group_name_H-M   'P 1'
#
loop_
_entity.id
_entity.type
_entity.pdbx_description
1 polymer ?
#
loop_
_entity_poly.entity_id
_entity_poly.type
_entity_poly.pdbx_seq_one_letter_code
_entity_poly.pdbx_strand_id
1 'polypeptide(L)'
;MNRPILACIFLSALAPLHAEPVFASFPLTASRTLSTSDRILARAFKTKTSGFMVKFQGTVIRKLPDDIDGSRHQRFIVRLNSGQTLLIAHNIDLAPRVSTLKTNNAVTIYGEYIWNSQGGLIHETHHRPDGSKGGGWIRYKGVIYQ
;
A
#
# COMPACT_ATOMS: atom_id res chain seq x y z
N MET A 1 7.70 95.81 -0.37
CA MET A 1 8.72 94.78 -0.29
C MET A 1 8.03 93.49 -0.19
N ASN A 2 7.65 92.85 -1.28
CA ASN A 2 6.91 91.58 -1.32
C ASN A 2 7.83 90.48 -1.86
N ARG A 3 8.07 89.47 -1.10
CA ARG A 3 8.80 88.26 -1.50
C ARG A 3 7.77 87.18 -1.93
N PRO A 4 7.86 86.60 -3.11
CA PRO A 4 6.99 85.46 -3.44
C PRO A 4 7.48 84.14 -2.85
N ILE A 5 6.53 83.40 -2.30
CA ILE A 5 6.69 82.07 -1.76
C ILE A 5 6.70 81.07 -2.92
N LEU A 6 7.80 80.30 -3.06
CA LEU A 6 7.95 79.24 -4.07
C LEU A 6 7.29 77.99 -3.54
N ALA A 7 6.21 77.53 -4.12
CA ALA A 7 5.56 76.28 -3.77
C ALA A 7 6.24 75.07 -4.51
N CYS A 8 6.88 74.24 -3.78
CA CYS A 8 7.40 72.95 -4.30
C CYS A 8 6.24 71.92 -4.41
N ILE A 9 5.90 71.58 -5.66
CA ILE A 9 4.96 70.50 -5.95
C ILE A 9 5.74 69.14 -5.92
N PHE A 10 5.52 68.36 -4.90
CA PHE A 10 6.01 66.97 -4.89
C PHE A 10 5.09 66.09 -5.74
N LEU A 11 5.60 65.65 -6.88
CA LEU A 11 4.93 64.70 -7.75
C LEU A 11 5.25 63.29 -7.21
N SER A 12 4.32 62.67 -6.45
CA SER A 12 4.43 61.31 -6.00
C SER A 12 4.14 60.35 -7.17
N ALA A 13 5.17 59.72 -7.70
CA ALA A 13 5.04 58.65 -8.65
C ALA A 13 4.52 57.38 -7.97
N LEU A 14 3.27 57.02 -8.24
CA LEU A 14 2.68 55.74 -7.81
C LEU A 14 3.17 54.65 -8.77
N ALA A 15 4.08 53.79 -8.30
CA ALA A 15 4.53 52.60 -9.05
C ALA A 15 3.42 51.54 -9.10
N PRO A 16 3.12 50.94 -10.25
CA PRO A 16 2.15 49.85 -10.31
C PRO A 16 2.71 48.60 -9.64
N LEU A 17 1.96 48.09 -8.68
CA LEU A 17 2.22 46.80 -8.01
C LEU A 17 1.95 45.67 -9.03
N HIS A 18 2.99 45.15 -9.66
CA HIS A 18 2.87 43.97 -10.51
C HIS A 18 2.71 42.75 -9.60
N ALA A 19 1.50 42.23 -9.50
CA ALA A 19 1.24 40.95 -8.86
C ALA A 19 1.73 39.83 -9.80
N GLU A 20 2.85 39.23 -9.45
CA GLU A 20 3.32 38.01 -10.13
C GLU A 20 2.32 36.88 -9.94
N PRO A 21 1.94 36.11 -10.98
CA PRO A 21 1.07 34.98 -10.83
C PRO A 21 1.82 33.86 -10.08
N VAL A 22 1.41 33.58 -8.85
CA VAL A 22 1.91 32.43 -8.08
C VAL A 22 1.35 31.18 -8.73
N PHE A 23 2.10 30.57 -9.64
CA PHE A 23 1.81 29.23 -10.12
C PHE A 23 2.02 28.27 -8.95
N ALA A 24 0.94 27.87 -8.30
CA ALA A 24 0.96 26.78 -7.33
C ALA A 24 1.42 25.52 -8.04
N SER A 25 2.67 25.13 -7.81
CA SER A 25 3.21 23.85 -8.28
C SER A 25 2.47 22.74 -7.53
N PHE A 26 1.43 22.19 -8.14
CA PHE A 26 0.83 20.95 -7.64
C PHE A 26 1.89 19.86 -7.74
N PRO A 27 2.19 19.14 -6.64
CA PRO A 27 3.13 18.05 -6.74
C PRO A 27 2.56 17.03 -7.73
N LEU A 28 3.32 16.74 -8.80
CA LEU A 28 2.99 15.62 -9.69
C LEU A 28 2.85 14.38 -8.82
N THR A 29 1.63 13.89 -8.69
CA THR A 29 1.37 12.62 -8.01
C THR A 29 2.15 11.57 -8.78
N ALA A 30 3.23 11.05 -8.19
CA ALA A 30 4.05 10.03 -8.81
C ALA A 30 3.14 8.88 -9.25
N SER A 31 3.02 8.67 -10.54
CA SER A 31 2.24 7.55 -11.11
C SER A 31 2.84 6.25 -10.55
N ARG A 32 2.15 5.64 -9.60
CA ARG A 32 2.58 4.36 -9.02
C ARG A 32 2.44 3.29 -10.10
N THR A 33 3.55 2.95 -10.72
CA THR A 33 3.59 1.83 -11.67
C THR A 33 3.20 0.55 -10.93
N LEU A 34 2.11 -0.09 -11.37
CA LEU A 34 1.64 -1.35 -10.80
C LEU A 34 2.66 -2.45 -11.07
N SER A 35 2.97 -3.24 -10.05
CA SER A 35 3.82 -4.42 -10.19
C SER A 35 3.16 -5.47 -11.09
N THR A 36 3.95 -6.40 -11.61
CA THR A 36 3.41 -7.53 -12.37
C THR A 36 2.43 -8.36 -11.55
N SER A 37 2.74 -8.60 -10.27
CA SER A 37 1.84 -9.32 -9.35
C SER A 37 0.54 -8.56 -9.09
N ASP A 38 0.56 -7.23 -8.95
CA ASP A 38 -0.66 -6.43 -8.80
C ASP A 38 -1.58 -6.60 -10.02
N ARG A 39 -1.01 -6.59 -11.23
CA ARG A 39 -1.78 -6.81 -12.48
C ARG A 39 -2.36 -8.22 -12.55
N ILE A 40 -1.58 -9.25 -12.17
CA ILE A 40 -2.06 -10.64 -12.11
C ILE A 40 -3.22 -10.78 -11.15
N LEU A 41 -3.09 -10.24 -9.92
CA LEU A 41 -4.13 -10.31 -8.88
C LEU A 41 -5.38 -9.54 -9.28
N ALA A 42 -5.24 -8.35 -9.86
CA ALA A 42 -6.38 -7.57 -10.37
C ALA A 42 -7.13 -8.30 -11.49
N ARG A 43 -6.38 -8.95 -12.41
CA ARG A 43 -6.99 -9.79 -13.45
C ARG A 43 -7.71 -10.99 -12.86
N ALA A 44 -7.06 -11.73 -11.95
CA ALA A 44 -7.65 -12.90 -11.28
C ALA A 44 -8.92 -12.53 -10.52
N PHE A 45 -8.95 -11.38 -9.86
CA PHE A 45 -10.15 -10.87 -9.21
C PHE A 45 -11.30 -10.62 -10.22
N LYS A 46 -10.99 -9.95 -11.33
CA LYS A 46 -11.96 -9.66 -12.39
C LYS A 46 -12.50 -10.92 -13.05
N THR A 47 -11.66 -11.93 -13.29
CA THR A 47 -12.02 -13.19 -13.97
C THR A 47 -12.46 -14.29 -13.00
N LYS A 48 -12.51 -14.02 -11.68
CA LYS A 48 -12.86 -14.98 -10.63
C LYS A 48 -11.98 -16.24 -10.64
N THR A 49 -10.72 -16.09 -11.01
CA THR A 49 -9.74 -17.19 -11.07
C THR A 49 -9.14 -17.46 -9.70
N SER A 50 -8.95 -18.72 -9.33
CA SER A 50 -8.37 -19.20 -8.06
C SER A 50 -7.32 -20.28 -8.31
N GLY A 51 -6.58 -20.70 -7.25
CA GLY A 51 -5.76 -21.91 -7.27
C GLY A 51 -4.39 -21.70 -7.92
N PHE A 52 -3.74 -20.55 -7.69
CA PHE A 52 -2.37 -20.33 -8.19
C PHE A 52 -1.51 -19.63 -7.14
N MET A 53 -0.23 -20.01 -7.11
CA MET A 53 0.76 -19.41 -6.25
C MET A 53 1.20 -18.05 -6.80
N VAL A 54 1.26 -17.04 -5.93
CA VAL A 54 1.66 -15.69 -6.32
C VAL A 54 2.55 -15.05 -5.25
N LYS A 55 3.62 -14.39 -5.71
CA LYS A 55 4.48 -13.56 -4.85
C LYS A 55 4.15 -12.10 -5.07
N PHE A 56 3.84 -11.38 -3.99
CA PHE A 56 3.50 -9.95 -4.04
C PHE A 56 3.99 -9.21 -2.80
N GLN A 57 3.98 -7.90 -2.88
CA GLN A 57 4.24 -7.00 -1.76
C GLN A 57 3.01 -6.13 -1.53
N GLY A 58 2.72 -5.84 -0.26
CA GLY A 58 1.65 -4.94 0.10
C GLY A 58 1.82 -4.36 1.49
N THR A 59 0.89 -3.52 1.90
CA THR A 59 0.88 -2.87 3.21
C THR A 59 -0.19 -3.50 4.09
N VAL A 60 0.17 -3.91 5.30
CA VAL A 60 -0.78 -4.38 6.31
C VAL A 60 -1.67 -3.22 6.73
N ILE A 61 -2.98 -3.33 6.51
CA ILE A 61 -3.93 -2.26 6.85
C ILE A 61 -4.80 -2.61 8.05
N ARG A 62 -4.96 -3.89 8.36
CA ARG A 62 -5.78 -4.35 9.50
C ARG A 62 -5.31 -5.71 9.98
N LYS A 63 -5.24 -5.90 11.29
CA LYS A 63 -5.14 -7.21 11.94
C LYS A 63 -6.53 -7.66 12.34
N LEU A 64 -6.81 -8.94 12.18
CA LEU A 64 -8.08 -9.55 12.56
C LEU A 64 -7.85 -10.53 13.73
N PRO A 65 -8.89 -10.89 14.48
CA PRO A 65 -8.84 -12.03 15.40
C PRO A 65 -8.39 -13.28 14.65
N ASP A 66 -7.65 -14.15 15.33
CA ASP A 66 -7.29 -15.44 14.76
C ASP A 66 -8.54 -16.24 14.46
N ASP A 67 -8.44 -17.08 13.44
CA ASP A 67 -9.39 -18.14 13.19
C ASP A 67 -8.93 -19.35 13.97
N ILE A 68 -9.77 -19.86 14.84
CA ILE A 68 -9.50 -21.02 15.70
C ILE A 68 -10.46 -22.18 15.42
N ASP A 69 -11.26 -22.09 14.37
CA ASP A 69 -12.14 -23.16 13.92
C ASP A 69 -11.33 -24.09 12.99
N GLY A 70 -11.12 -25.31 13.43
CA GLY A 70 -10.19 -26.24 12.78
C GLY A 70 -8.72 -25.84 12.99
N SER A 71 -7.94 -25.77 11.90
CA SER A 71 -6.55 -25.29 11.95
C SER A 71 -6.48 -23.82 12.28
N ARG A 72 -5.57 -23.45 13.17
CA ARG A 72 -5.44 -22.05 13.62
C ARG A 72 -4.77 -21.19 12.57
N HIS A 73 -5.39 -20.04 12.27
CA HIS A 73 -4.84 -19.07 11.31
C HIS A 73 -4.69 -17.70 11.91
N GLN A 74 -3.51 -17.10 11.80
CA GLN A 74 -3.33 -15.68 11.98
C GLN A 74 -3.91 -14.95 10.78
N ARG A 75 -4.84 -14.00 11.01
CA ARG A 75 -5.53 -13.29 9.92
C ARG A 75 -5.21 -11.80 9.92
N PHE A 76 -5.00 -11.25 8.73
CA PHE A 76 -4.81 -9.81 8.53
C PHE A 76 -5.13 -9.41 7.09
N ILE A 77 -5.40 -8.12 6.88
CA ILE A 77 -5.68 -7.55 5.55
C ILE A 77 -4.46 -6.80 5.06
N VAL A 78 -4.11 -7.07 3.80
CA VAL A 78 -3.04 -6.39 3.07
C VAL A 78 -3.66 -5.60 1.92
N ARG A 79 -3.20 -4.36 1.71
CA ARG A 79 -3.55 -3.53 0.55
C ARG A 79 -2.38 -3.50 -0.43
N LEU A 80 -2.65 -3.80 -1.68
CA LEU A 80 -1.72 -3.72 -2.81
C LEU A 80 -1.57 -2.27 -3.30
N ASN A 81 -0.56 -2.02 -4.13
CA ASN A 81 -0.42 -0.70 -4.79
C ASN A 81 -1.56 -0.41 -5.76
N SER A 82 -2.22 -1.42 -6.30
CA SER A 82 -3.45 -1.31 -7.09
C SER A 82 -4.67 -0.81 -6.31
N GLY A 83 -4.59 -0.81 -4.96
CA GLY A 83 -5.74 -0.55 -4.08
C GLY A 83 -6.52 -1.80 -3.71
N GLN A 84 -6.35 -2.93 -4.43
CA GLN A 84 -6.99 -4.20 -4.08
C GLN A 84 -6.57 -4.64 -2.68
N THR A 85 -7.50 -5.18 -1.91
CA THR A 85 -7.24 -5.74 -0.58
C THR A 85 -7.32 -7.26 -0.61
N LEU A 86 -6.44 -7.91 0.14
CA LEU A 86 -6.36 -9.36 0.25
C LEU A 86 -6.46 -9.75 1.72
N LEU A 87 -7.30 -10.75 2.02
CA LEU A 87 -7.26 -11.43 3.31
C LEU A 87 -6.08 -12.40 3.31
N ILE A 88 -5.25 -12.35 4.33
CA ILE A 88 -4.18 -13.31 4.56
C ILE A 88 -4.62 -14.25 5.68
N ALA A 89 -4.60 -15.55 5.42
CA ALA A 89 -4.83 -16.61 6.40
C ALA A 89 -3.55 -17.47 6.53
N HIS A 90 -2.71 -17.10 7.49
CA HIS A 90 -1.44 -17.77 7.75
C HIS A 90 -1.64 -18.87 8.79
N ASN A 91 -1.46 -20.12 8.38
CA ASN A 91 -1.63 -21.27 9.28
C ASN A 91 -0.51 -21.29 10.33
N ILE A 92 -0.88 -21.03 11.59
CA ILE A 92 0.06 -20.97 12.72
C ILE A 92 0.22 -22.30 13.46
N ASP A 93 -0.40 -23.37 12.97
CA ASP A 93 -0.10 -24.74 13.39
C ASP A 93 1.04 -25.33 12.56
N LEU A 94 1.28 -24.80 11.35
CA LEU A 94 2.30 -25.28 10.42
C LEU A 94 3.51 -24.34 10.30
N ALA A 95 3.35 -23.06 10.65
CA ALA A 95 4.40 -22.06 10.56
C ALA A 95 4.40 -21.10 11.76
N PRO A 96 5.54 -20.51 12.10
CA PRO A 96 5.60 -19.54 13.19
C PRO A 96 4.71 -18.32 12.93
N ARG A 97 3.96 -17.90 13.94
CA ARG A 97 3.17 -16.66 13.93
C ARG A 97 4.06 -15.43 13.66
N VAL A 98 3.61 -14.50 12.86
CA VAL A 98 4.24 -13.18 12.69
C VAL A 98 3.87 -12.28 13.87
N SER A 99 4.52 -12.50 15.04
CA SER A 99 4.13 -11.90 16.32
C SER A 99 4.29 -10.38 16.34
N THR A 100 5.29 -9.85 15.63
CA THR A 100 5.61 -8.42 15.59
C THR A 100 4.88 -7.65 14.48
N LEU A 101 3.89 -8.27 13.81
CA LEU A 101 3.15 -7.66 12.71
C LEU A 101 2.44 -6.39 13.15
N LYS A 102 2.67 -5.28 12.42
CA LYS A 102 2.04 -3.98 12.67
C LYS A 102 1.34 -3.46 11.41
N THR A 103 0.25 -2.74 11.60
CA THR A 103 -0.40 -1.96 10.53
C THR A 103 0.55 -0.90 9.98
N ASN A 104 0.33 -0.50 8.74
CA ASN A 104 1.13 0.43 7.95
C ASN A 104 2.55 -0.05 7.62
N ASN A 105 2.91 -1.30 7.95
CA ASN A 105 4.18 -1.88 7.54
C ASN A 105 4.03 -2.69 6.25
N ALA A 106 5.10 -2.67 5.44
CA ALA A 106 5.19 -3.51 4.25
C ALA A 106 5.44 -4.97 4.62
N VAL A 107 4.87 -5.87 3.82
CA VAL A 107 5.06 -7.32 3.92
C VAL A 107 5.17 -7.89 2.51
N THR A 108 6.06 -8.89 2.33
CA THR A 108 6.13 -9.67 1.09
C THR A 108 5.59 -11.06 1.38
N ILE A 109 4.71 -11.54 0.54
CA ILE A 109 4.01 -12.82 0.73
C ILE A 109 4.13 -13.65 -0.54
N TYR A 110 4.35 -14.94 -0.37
CA TYR A 110 4.21 -15.97 -1.37
C TYR A 110 3.22 -17.00 -0.88
N GLY A 111 2.10 -17.17 -1.56
CA GLY A 111 1.01 -18.05 -1.17
C GLY A 111 0.03 -18.26 -2.30
N GLU A 112 -0.96 -19.12 -2.07
CA GLU A 112 -2.00 -19.45 -3.02
C GLU A 112 -3.14 -18.42 -2.96
N TYR A 113 -3.51 -17.89 -4.13
CA TYR A 113 -4.65 -17.00 -4.27
C TYR A 113 -5.94 -17.76 -4.48
N ILE A 114 -6.95 -17.47 -3.66
CA ILE A 114 -8.33 -17.94 -3.79
C ILE A 114 -9.24 -16.71 -3.94
N TRP A 115 -10.06 -16.73 -4.97
CA TRP A 115 -11.00 -15.65 -5.23
C TRP A 115 -12.11 -15.62 -4.16
N ASN A 116 -12.47 -14.42 -3.73
CA ASN A 116 -13.72 -14.11 -3.04
C ASN A 116 -14.19 -12.70 -3.46
N SER A 117 -15.43 -12.34 -3.18
CA SER A 117 -16.02 -11.05 -3.57
C SER A 117 -15.40 -9.82 -2.88
N GLN A 118 -14.55 -10.00 -1.85
CA GLN A 118 -13.93 -8.94 -1.08
C GLN A 118 -12.48 -8.65 -1.49
N GLY A 119 -12.01 -9.19 -2.63
CA GLY A 119 -10.67 -8.94 -3.15
C GLY A 119 -9.81 -10.18 -3.29
N GLY A 120 -10.08 -11.23 -2.53
CA GLY A 120 -9.40 -12.51 -2.52
C GLY A 120 -8.79 -12.86 -1.17
N LEU A 121 -8.44 -14.13 -1.03
CA LEU A 121 -7.76 -14.74 0.11
C LEU A 121 -6.40 -15.24 -0.35
N ILE A 122 -5.38 -15.10 0.48
CA ILE A 122 -4.09 -15.78 0.35
C ILE A 122 -3.91 -16.74 1.52
N HIS A 123 -3.66 -17.99 1.20
CA HIS A 123 -3.31 -19.04 2.15
C HIS A 123 -2.07 -19.83 1.66
N GLU A 124 -1.79 -21.03 2.20
CA GLU A 124 -0.59 -21.82 1.85
C GLU A 124 0.70 -20.99 1.96
N THR A 125 0.82 -20.20 3.03
CA THR A 125 1.96 -19.32 3.32
C THR A 125 2.96 -20.00 4.28
N HIS A 126 3.15 -21.31 4.16
CA HIS A 126 4.00 -22.15 4.99
C HIS A 126 4.64 -23.26 4.15
N HIS A 127 5.59 -24.00 4.70
CA HIS A 127 6.09 -25.24 4.10
C HIS A 127 4.95 -26.23 3.91
N ARG A 128 5.05 -27.06 2.89
CA ARG A 128 4.13 -28.18 2.72
C ARG A 128 4.38 -29.23 3.80
N PRO A 129 3.34 -29.73 4.47
CA PRO A 129 3.49 -30.70 5.55
C PRO A 129 4.16 -32.00 5.11
N ASP A 130 4.04 -32.39 3.83
CA ASP A 130 4.65 -33.55 3.23
C ASP A 130 6.14 -33.37 2.88
N GLY A 131 6.73 -32.21 3.16
CA GLY A 131 8.11 -31.88 2.85
C GLY A 131 8.37 -31.63 1.36
N SER A 132 7.35 -31.65 0.49
CA SER A 132 7.52 -31.37 -0.93
C SER A 132 7.92 -29.92 -1.17
N LYS A 133 8.66 -29.66 -2.25
CA LYS A 133 9.04 -28.30 -2.65
C LYS A 133 7.79 -27.50 -3.07
N GLY A 134 7.79 -26.19 -2.80
CA GLY A 134 6.80 -25.28 -3.34
C GLY A 134 5.79 -24.71 -2.35
N GLY A 135 6.04 -24.82 -1.04
CA GLY A 135 5.28 -24.10 -0.02
C GLY A 135 5.47 -22.59 -0.10
N GLY A 136 4.55 -21.85 0.54
CA GLY A 136 4.60 -20.40 0.59
C GLY A 136 5.39 -19.88 1.81
N TRP A 137 5.38 -18.58 1.98
CA TRP A 137 6.01 -17.90 3.10
C TRP A 137 5.52 -16.46 3.23
N ILE A 138 5.74 -15.90 4.42
CA ILE A 138 5.61 -14.46 4.69
C ILE A 138 6.98 -13.91 5.06
N ARG A 139 7.42 -12.83 4.41
CA ARG A 139 8.61 -12.08 4.81
C ARG A 139 8.19 -10.76 5.43
N TYR A 140 8.57 -10.56 6.67
CA TYR A 140 8.31 -9.34 7.42
C TYR A 140 9.56 -8.90 8.17
N LYS A 141 10.00 -7.64 7.96
CA LYS A 141 11.23 -7.07 8.55
C LYS A 141 12.46 -7.97 8.37
N GLY A 142 12.63 -8.54 7.19
CA GLY A 142 13.76 -9.41 6.87
C GLY A 142 13.63 -10.86 7.34
N VAL A 143 12.72 -11.17 8.25
CA VAL A 143 12.46 -12.54 8.74
C VAL A 143 11.46 -13.25 7.85
N ILE A 144 11.70 -14.53 7.56
CA ILE A 144 10.80 -15.42 6.81
C ILE A 144 10.06 -16.31 7.81
N TYR A 145 8.74 -16.38 7.63
CA TYR A 145 7.81 -17.24 8.38
C TYR A 145 7.21 -18.24 7.39
N GLN A 146 7.50 -19.53 7.62
CA GLN A 146 7.07 -20.63 6.74
C GLN A 146 7.04 -21.98 7.46
#